data_0b7b9d6e6fd10a9335a4d702c1d23a38
#
_entry.id   0b7b9d6e6fd10a9335a4d702c1d23a38
#
_cell.length_a   1.000
_cell.length_b   1.000
_cell.length_c   1.000
_cell.angle_alpha   90.00
_cell.angle_beta   90.00
_cell.angle_gamma   90.00
#
_symmetry.space_group_name_H-M   'P 1'
#
loop_
_entity.id
_entity.type
_entity.pdbx_description
1 polymer ?
#
loop_
_entity_poly.entity_id
_entity_poly.type
_entity_poly.pdbx_seq_one_letter_code
_entity_poly.pdbx_strand_id
1 'polypeptide(L)'
;MKKSILFVLIAMVVFAAANAATYSNISVDVSNLPKERQFVRGVILSRVWARTPPSAGATLGVRFAMDASIPGEKAVVDVTNGVATVRGGRFRSLVFGAGALLRAIRYGETALSLEDGEYAFSPANPYRIAYLARHFNNWYHRAGADELVRYVEDLALWGMNGFLMQLDYPSVDAVWASEGDKAVFAAASVALSERVRSLDMDLITFGGDNCMPENMPPEIRATKDPKGSRGADQYNVCPEKPGALDSLMRFWRERMERQRHLSVSGLVYWPFDEGGCACEKCAPWGGNGYVRLIERLSRMNEGICPGAKHIVSTWFFRDDDWNGFYQYLAKQNWIDALIVDAHGDFPRYLLDHPLPKDIPVITFPEISMWGRFPWGGTGANPLPARFERLYRQCQSVASGFILYSEGIYEDVNKIVINGLYVNPKSAHDDMIREYARWELPGCDERDFVSLCTMLEEIYETKSSRKKGRKGHRISQHVKVAPPEELSRRERIAHEAAALADRIDGMILPRMRRCWRWRQLYLRAKIDEAVYSARDVRTPAALTAYGELTNLYHAEKQVERLYDGTWRGYTCPPFADHE
;
A
#
# COMPACT_ATOMS: atom_id res chain seq x y z
N MET A 1 -11.08 47.90 53.80
CA MET A 1 -11.72 46.67 53.33
C MET A 1 -12.52 47.01 52.08
N LYS A 2 -11.94 46.81 50.91
CA LYS A 2 -12.63 46.96 49.62
C LYS A 2 -12.77 45.56 49.01
N LYS A 3 -14.03 45.09 48.90
CA LYS A 3 -14.39 43.85 48.23
C LYS A 3 -14.44 44.12 46.70
N SER A 4 -13.52 43.57 45.94
CA SER A 4 -13.59 43.52 44.47
C SER A 4 -14.45 42.33 44.08
N ILE A 5 -15.56 42.61 43.40
CA ILE A 5 -16.43 41.62 42.81
C ILE A 5 -15.87 41.36 41.38
N LEU A 6 -15.40 40.15 41.16
CA LEU A 6 -14.92 39.66 39.85
C LEU A 6 -16.14 39.13 39.07
N PHE A 7 -16.57 39.86 38.04
CA PHE A 7 -17.57 39.39 37.09
C PHE A 7 -16.87 38.41 36.12
N VAL A 8 -17.20 37.13 36.21
CA VAL A 8 -16.83 36.13 35.20
C VAL A 8 -17.91 36.18 34.11
N LEU A 9 -17.56 36.76 32.96
CA LEU A 9 -18.37 36.64 31.75
C LEU A 9 -18.17 35.22 31.21
N ILE A 10 -19.19 34.37 31.39
CA ILE A 10 -19.28 33.09 30.67
C ILE A 10 -19.80 33.43 29.27
N ALA A 11 -18.90 33.45 28.29
CA ALA A 11 -19.28 33.46 26.90
C ALA A 11 -19.89 32.09 26.58
N MET A 12 -21.21 32.01 26.49
CA MET A 12 -21.90 30.89 25.86
C MET A 12 -21.57 30.92 24.36
N VAL A 13 -20.63 30.08 23.95
CA VAL A 13 -20.47 29.71 22.53
C VAL A 13 -21.65 28.80 22.22
N VAL A 14 -22.69 29.37 21.64
CA VAL A 14 -23.79 28.62 21.02
C VAL A 14 -23.17 27.96 19.79
N PHE A 15 -22.78 26.69 19.88
CA PHE A 15 -22.61 25.85 18.72
C PHE A 15 -23.98 25.71 18.08
N ALA A 16 -24.26 26.49 17.04
CA ALA A 16 -25.33 26.18 16.12
C ALA A 16 -25.02 24.76 15.59
N ALA A 17 -25.87 23.79 15.92
CA ALA A 17 -25.82 22.49 15.27
C ALA A 17 -25.96 22.76 13.77
N ALA A 18 -24.88 22.61 13.02
CA ALA A 18 -24.90 22.76 11.58
C ALA A 18 -25.85 21.68 11.05
N ASN A 19 -27.00 22.09 10.53
CA ASN A 19 -27.94 21.17 9.92
C ASN A 19 -27.34 20.69 8.60
N ALA A 20 -26.91 19.42 8.55
CA ALA A 20 -26.43 18.81 7.33
C ALA A 20 -27.53 18.89 6.25
N ALA A 21 -27.22 19.53 5.13
CA ALA A 21 -28.13 19.56 4.00
C ALA A 21 -28.19 18.18 3.32
N THR A 22 -29.38 17.80 2.87
CA THR A 22 -29.64 16.50 2.23
C THR A 22 -29.84 16.67 0.73
N TYR A 23 -29.19 15.79 -0.05
CA TYR A 23 -29.20 15.81 -1.51
C TYR A 23 -29.57 14.43 -2.06
N SER A 24 -30.32 14.43 -3.15
CA SER A 24 -30.73 13.21 -3.86
C SER A 24 -29.78 12.86 -5.02
N ASN A 25 -28.89 13.79 -5.36
CA ASN A 25 -27.95 13.64 -6.47
C ASN A 25 -26.68 14.47 -6.24
N ILE A 26 -25.68 14.25 -7.08
CA ILE A 26 -24.46 15.05 -7.17
C ILE A 26 -24.20 15.42 -8.64
N SER A 27 -23.77 16.64 -8.88
CA SER A 27 -23.29 17.10 -10.17
C SER A 27 -21.84 17.56 -10.06
N VAL A 28 -21.04 17.27 -11.06
CA VAL A 28 -19.61 17.60 -11.06
C VAL A 28 -19.31 18.44 -12.31
N ASP A 29 -18.96 19.70 -12.10
CA ASP A 29 -18.53 20.61 -13.14
C ASP A 29 -17.00 20.57 -13.27
N VAL A 30 -16.54 20.12 -14.43
CA VAL A 30 -15.12 20.02 -14.83
C VAL A 30 -14.76 20.96 -15.99
N SER A 31 -15.62 21.90 -16.33
CA SER A 31 -15.45 22.80 -17.47
C SER A 31 -14.17 23.66 -17.37
N ASN A 32 -13.75 23.96 -16.15
CA ASN A 32 -12.53 24.71 -15.86
C ASN A 32 -11.24 23.86 -15.90
N LEU A 33 -11.35 22.53 -16.10
CA LEU A 33 -10.20 21.64 -16.19
C LEU A 33 -9.81 21.39 -17.65
N PRO A 34 -8.51 21.19 -17.95
CA PRO A 34 -8.07 20.69 -19.24
C PRO A 34 -8.80 19.41 -19.65
N LYS A 35 -9.02 19.22 -20.95
CA LYS A 35 -9.80 18.07 -21.46
C LYS A 35 -9.30 16.73 -20.95
N GLU A 36 -7.99 16.56 -20.91
CA GLU A 36 -7.30 15.35 -20.43
C GLU A 36 -7.48 15.10 -18.92
N ARG A 37 -8.00 16.07 -18.16
CA ARG A 37 -8.29 15.98 -16.71
C ARG A 37 -9.78 15.81 -16.41
N GLN A 38 -10.66 15.97 -17.38
CA GLN A 38 -12.11 15.95 -17.18
C GLN A 38 -12.68 14.57 -16.82
N PHE A 39 -11.89 13.51 -16.99
CA PHE A 39 -12.24 12.15 -16.57
C PHE A 39 -12.55 12.07 -15.06
N VAL A 40 -12.01 12.97 -14.22
CA VAL A 40 -12.25 13.01 -12.76
C VAL A 40 -13.76 13.13 -12.43
N ARG A 41 -14.55 13.71 -13.31
CA ARG A 41 -16.03 13.70 -13.20
C ARG A 41 -16.56 12.28 -13.10
N GLY A 42 -16.18 11.41 -14.02
CA GLY A 42 -16.59 10.00 -14.05
C GLY A 42 -16.12 9.24 -12.81
N VAL A 43 -14.88 9.51 -12.36
CA VAL A 43 -14.33 8.93 -11.14
C VAL A 43 -15.21 9.28 -9.94
N ILE A 44 -15.51 10.56 -9.70
CA ILE A 44 -16.32 11.00 -8.57
C ILE A 44 -17.74 10.43 -8.65
N LEU A 45 -18.41 10.60 -9.79
CA LEU A 45 -19.79 10.14 -9.96
C LEU A 45 -19.92 8.63 -9.74
N SER A 46 -18.99 7.83 -10.26
CA SER A 46 -19.03 6.38 -10.09
C SER A 46 -18.88 5.96 -8.61
N ARG A 47 -18.09 6.69 -7.82
CA ARG A 47 -17.90 6.40 -6.37
C ARG A 47 -19.12 6.80 -5.54
N VAL A 48 -19.72 7.93 -5.87
CA VAL A 48 -20.95 8.39 -5.19
C VAL A 48 -22.13 7.48 -5.54
N TRP A 49 -22.37 7.23 -6.82
CA TRP A 49 -23.52 6.42 -7.26
C TRP A 49 -23.43 4.94 -6.89
N ALA A 50 -22.23 4.43 -6.68
CA ALA A 50 -22.07 3.11 -6.11
C ALA A 50 -22.61 3.01 -4.67
N ARG A 51 -22.61 4.12 -3.93
CA ARG A 51 -23.07 4.21 -2.53
C ARG A 51 -24.52 4.70 -2.44
N THR A 52 -24.82 5.79 -3.13
CA THR A 52 -26.17 6.40 -3.20
C THR A 52 -26.52 6.65 -4.67
N PRO A 53 -27.46 5.90 -5.27
CA PRO A 53 -27.88 6.12 -6.64
C PRO A 53 -28.54 7.49 -6.80
N PRO A 54 -28.36 8.13 -7.96
CA PRO A 54 -29.02 9.40 -8.23
C PRO A 54 -30.54 9.25 -8.28
N SER A 55 -31.24 10.22 -7.71
CA SER A 55 -32.70 10.33 -7.80
C SER A 55 -33.12 11.79 -8.00
N ALA A 56 -34.39 12.02 -8.29
CA ALA A 56 -34.94 13.37 -8.42
C ALA A 56 -34.91 14.11 -7.07
N GLY A 57 -34.52 15.37 -7.05
CA GLY A 57 -34.50 16.22 -5.87
C GLY A 57 -33.30 17.18 -5.84
N ALA A 58 -32.91 17.61 -4.63
CA ALA A 58 -31.80 18.54 -4.46
C ALA A 58 -30.47 17.91 -4.91
N THR A 59 -29.64 18.71 -5.57
CA THR A 59 -28.35 18.27 -6.12
C THR A 59 -27.19 19.01 -5.44
N LEU A 60 -26.22 18.26 -4.92
CA LEU A 60 -24.93 18.81 -4.50
C LEU A 60 -24.08 19.13 -5.73
N GLY A 61 -23.73 20.42 -5.91
CA GLY A 61 -22.81 20.84 -6.98
C GLY A 61 -21.35 20.72 -6.54
N VAL A 62 -20.50 20.15 -7.38
CA VAL A 62 -19.04 20.12 -7.16
C VAL A 62 -18.34 20.89 -8.27
N ARG A 63 -17.43 21.79 -7.91
CA ARG A 63 -16.62 22.59 -8.85
C ARG A 63 -15.14 22.45 -8.51
N PHE A 64 -14.32 22.63 -9.52
CA PHE A 64 -12.86 22.65 -9.37
C PHE A 64 -12.29 24.02 -9.71
N ALA A 65 -11.31 24.48 -8.93
CA ALA A 65 -10.58 25.71 -9.20
C ALA A 65 -9.08 25.53 -8.91
N MET A 66 -8.25 25.79 -9.92
CA MET A 66 -6.82 25.92 -9.70
C MET A 66 -6.55 27.21 -8.93
N ASP A 67 -5.80 27.12 -7.83
CA ASP A 67 -5.46 28.24 -6.96
C ASP A 67 -3.97 28.17 -6.59
N ALA A 68 -3.16 28.94 -7.31
CA ALA A 68 -1.72 28.95 -7.13
C ALA A 68 -1.25 29.48 -5.76
N SER A 69 -2.15 30.10 -4.98
CA SER A 69 -1.84 30.54 -3.62
C SER A 69 -1.83 29.38 -2.61
N ILE A 70 -2.41 28.24 -2.97
CA ILE A 70 -2.41 27.03 -2.13
C ILE A 70 -1.14 26.21 -2.44
N PRO A 71 -0.18 26.15 -1.50
CA PRO A 71 1.13 25.57 -1.79
C PRO A 71 1.12 24.04 -1.76
N GLY A 72 2.03 23.45 -2.53
CA GLY A 72 2.35 22.02 -2.47
C GLY A 72 1.19 21.13 -2.90
N GLU A 73 0.87 20.15 -2.07
CA GLU A 73 -0.20 19.18 -2.30
C GLU A 73 -1.46 19.45 -1.45
N LYS A 74 -1.55 20.62 -0.86
CA LYS A 74 -2.71 21.03 -0.06
C LYS A 74 -3.92 21.25 -0.97
N ALA A 75 -5.10 20.90 -0.43
CA ALA A 75 -6.39 21.22 -1.01
C ALA A 75 -7.33 21.77 0.04
N VAL A 76 -8.20 22.67 -0.38
CA VAL A 76 -9.29 23.23 0.43
C VAL A 76 -10.60 22.99 -0.31
N VAL A 77 -11.62 22.58 0.42
CA VAL A 77 -12.96 22.36 -0.10
C VAL A 77 -13.93 23.21 0.69
N ASP A 78 -14.46 24.25 0.06
CA ASP A 78 -15.47 25.12 0.67
C ASP A 78 -16.86 24.63 0.26
N VAL A 79 -17.68 24.28 1.23
CA VAL A 79 -19.07 23.86 1.02
C VAL A 79 -19.99 24.95 1.53
N THR A 80 -20.82 25.50 0.62
CA THR A 80 -21.77 26.56 0.95
C THR A 80 -23.02 26.43 0.10
N ASN A 81 -24.19 26.39 0.72
CA ASN A 81 -25.48 26.37 0.04
C ASN A 81 -25.59 25.30 -1.06
N GLY A 82 -25.12 24.09 -0.79
CA GLY A 82 -25.18 22.96 -1.73
C GLY A 82 -24.16 22.99 -2.86
N VAL A 83 -23.12 23.80 -2.73
CA VAL A 83 -22.01 23.83 -3.69
C VAL A 83 -20.69 23.60 -2.95
N ALA A 84 -19.96 22.56 -3.34
CA ALA A 84 -18.61 22.26 -2.90
C ALA A 84 -17.60 22.75 -3.94
N THR A 85 -16.73 23.69 -3.57
CA THR A 85 -15.65 24.18 -4.44
C THR A 85 -14.32 23.61 -3.97
N VAL A 86 -13.73 22.75 -4.78
CA VAL A 86 -12.43 22.12 -4.53
C VAL A 86 -11.32 23.00 -5.11
N ARG A 87 -10.42 23.51 -4.26
CA ARG A 87 -9.30 24.37 -4.65
C ARG A 87 -7.96 23.72 -4.32
N GLY A 88 -6.95 23.94 -5.18
CA GLY A 88 -5.59 23.47 -4.98
C GLY A 88 -4.62 24.02 -6.02
N GLY A 89 -3.33 24.07 -5.67
CA GLY A 89 -2.28 24.62 -6.54
C GLY A 89 -1.84 23.72 -7.69
N ARG A 90 -2.18 22.42 -7.62
CA ARG A 90 -1.84 21.39 -8.62
C ARG A 90 -3.03 20.50 -8.89
N PHE A 91 -3.02 19.78 -10.01
CA PHE A 91 -4.14 18.87 -10.30
C PHE A 91 -4.25 17.73 -9.27
N ARG A 92 -3.13 17.14 -8.82
CA ARG A 92 -3.16 16.15 -7.74
C ARG A 92 -3.80 16.68 -6.45
N SER A 93 -3.61 17.96 -6.14
CA SER A 93 -4.28 18.59 -4.99
C SER A 93 -5.79 18.58 -5.14
N LEU A 94 -6.30 18.85 -6.35
CA LEU A 94 -7.74 18.77 -6.64
C LEU A 94 -8.27 17.35 -6.48
N VAL A 95 -7.50 16.32 -6.87
CA VAL A 95 -7.87 14.91 -6.64
C VAL A 95 -7.94 14.60 -5.14
N PHE A 96 -6.97 15.07 -4.37
CA PHE A 96 -6.97 14.88 -2.91
C PHE A 96 -8.13 15.62 -2.22
N GLY A 97 -8.43 16.84 -2.67
CA GLY A 97 -9.59 17.60 -2.21
C GLY A 97 -10.91 16.92 -2.55
N ALA A 98 -11.03 16.37 -3.76
CA ALA A 98 -12.17 15.54 -4.13
C ALA A 98 -12.32 14.33 -3.18
N GLY A 99 -11.22 13.64 -2.87
CA GLY A 99 -11.19 12.57 -1.90
C GLY A 99 -11.64 13.01 -0.51
N ALA A 100 -11.16 14.15 -0.01
CA ALA A 100 -11.60 14.72 1.27
C ALA A 100 -13.10 15.04 1.29
N LEU A 101 -13.63 15.63 0.21
CA LEU A 101 -15.05 15.86 0.04
C LEU A 101 -15.85 14.55 0.09
N LEU A 102 -15.44 13.56 -0.69
CA LEU A 102 -16.14 12.27 -0.77
C LEU A 102 -16.21 11.57 0.59
N ARG A 103 -15.16 11.66 1.41
CA ARG A 103 -15.12 11.11 2.78
C ARG A 103 -15.92 11.93 3.80
N ALA A 104 -16.16 13.21 3.53
CA ALA A 104 -17.01 14.07 4.37
C ALA A 104 -18.51 13.81 4.15
N ILE A 105 -18.90 13.38 2.96
CA ILE A 105 -20.30 13.05 2.63
C ILE A 105 -20.75 11.84 3.46
N ARG A 106 -21.98 11.92 4.00
CA ARG A 106 -22.69 10.79 4.60
C ARG A 106 -23.63 10.20 3.56
N TYR A 107 -23.46 8.91 3.29
CA TYR A 107 -24.20 8.18 2.27
C TYR A 107 -25.34 7.38 2.89
N GLY A 108 -26.57 7.56 2.36
CA GLY A 108 -27.75 6.79 2.69
C GLY A 108 -28.26 5.99 1.47
N GLU A 109 -29.33 5.25 1.64
CA GLU A 109 -29.90 4.43 0.56
C GLU A 109 -30.42 5.27 -0.62
N THR A 110 -31.04 6.42 -0.32
CA THR A 110 -31.72 7.28 -1.30
C THR A 110 -31.22 8.72 -1.33
N ALA A 111 -30.40 9.10 -0.34
CA ALA A 111 -29.90 10.46 -0.23
C ALA A 111 -28.50 10.47 0.41
N LEU A 112 -27.76 11.52 0.11
CA LEU A 112 -26.48 11.86 0.76
C LEU A 112 -26.65 13.15 1.56
N SER A 113 -25.86 13.33 2.61
CA SER A 113 -25.86 14.58 3.37
C SER A 113 -24.44 15.11 3.57
N LEU A 114 -24.33 16.44 3.61
CA LEU A 114 -23.08 17.15 3.79
C LEU A 114 -23.34 18.44 4.55
N GLU A 115 -22.50 18.75 5.50
CA GLU A 115 -22.56 20.01 6.25
C GLU A 115 -21.85 21.12 5.47
N ASP A 116 -22.39 22.35 5.51
CA ASP A 116 -21.66 23.52 5.05
C ASP A 116 -20.40 23.73 5.93
N GLY A 117 -19.30 24.13 5.31
CA GLY A 117 -18.04 24.34 6.03
C GLY A 117 -16.82 24.16 5.14
N GLU A 118 -15.65 24.22 5.76
CA GLU A 118 -14.36 23.99 5.10
C GLU A 118 -13.82 22.59 5.44
N TYR A 119 -13.45 21.86 4.41
CA TYR A 119 -12.75 20.59 4.50
C TYR A 119 -11.38 20.73 3.83
N ALA A 120 -10.37 20.12 4.38
CA ALA A 120 -9.01 20.28 3.86
C ALA A 120 -8.27 18.95 3.75
N PHE A 121 -7.39 18.87 2.78
CA PHE A 121 -6.33 17.86 2.73
C PHE A 121 -4.99 18.59 2.82
N SER A 122 -4.21 18.31 3.86
CA SER A 122 -2.93 18.97 4.13
C SER A 122 -1.91 17.95 4.62
N PRO A 123 -1.24 17.23 3.70
CA PRO A 123 -0.33 16.16 4.08
C PRO A 123 0.95 16.73 4.71
N ALA A 124 1.37 16.12 5.82
CA ALA A 124 2.59 16.48 6.52
C ALA A 124 3.84 15.93 5.81
N ASN A 125 3.70 14.79 5.12
CA ASN A 125 4.83 14.10 4.50
C ASN A 125 4.70 14.06 2.97
N PRO A 126 5.80 14.32 2.21
CA PRO A 126 5.77 14.45 0.76
C PRO A 126 5.69 13.11 0.00
N TYR A 127 6.10 11.99 0.60
CA TYR A 127 6.11 10.69 -0.07
C TYR A 127 5.04 9.75 0.51
N ARG A 128 4.03 9.41 -0.27
CA ARG A 128 2.92 8.53 0.10
C ARG A 128 2.67 7.58 -1.07
N ILE A 129 3.51 6.54 -1.13
CA ILE A 129 3.67 5.71 -2.33
C ILE A 129 3.11 4.31 -2.05
N ALA A 130 2.26 3.81 -2.94
CA ALA A 130 1.85 2.41 -2.93
C ALA A 130 2.75 1.59 -3.86
N TYR A 131 3.32 0.51 -3.35
CA TYR A 131 4.00 -0.47 -4.16
C TYR A 131 3.02 -1.59 -4.56
N LEU A 132 2.55 -1.53 -5.79
CA LEU A 132 1.73 -2.55 -6.40
C LEU A 132 2.66 -3.64 -6.95
N ALA A 133 2.91 -4.67 -6.15
CA ALA A 133 3.86 -5.73 -6.49
C ALA A 133 3.28 -6.65 -7.57
N ARG A 134 3.48 -6.29 -8.84
CA ARG A 134 2.96 -6.99 -10.03
C ARG A 134 3.82 -8.18 -10.42
N HIS A 135 4.00 -9.11 -9.48
CA HIS A 135 4.76 -10.35 -9.64
C HIS A 135 4.11 -11.49 -8.86
N PHE A 136 4.65 -12.72 -8.95
CA PHE A 136 4.20 -13.90 -8.20
C PHE A 136 2.73 -14.28 -8.40
N ASN A 137 2.13 -13.92 -9.53
CA ASN A 137 0.73 -14.23 -9.86
C ASN A 137 -0.32 -13.76 -8.83
N ASN A 138 0.00 -12.75 -8.03
CA ASN A 138 -0.93 -12.14 -7.11
C ASN A 138 -2.01 -11.30 -7.84
N TRP A 139 -2.89 -10.65 -7.08
CA TRP A 139 -3.98 -9.86 -7.66
C TRP A 139 -3.50 -8.76 -8.61
N TYR A 140 -2.46 -8.00 -8.26
CA TYR A 140 -1.93 -6.94 -9.12
C TYR A 140 -1.31 -7.46 -10.41
N HIS A 141 -0.84 -8.70 -10.40
CA HIS A 141 -0.27 -9.35 -11.57
C HIS A 141 -1.36 -9.84 -12.53
N ARG A 142 -2.54 -10.22 -12.00
CA ARG A 142 -3.59 -10.94 -12.73
C ARG A 142 -4.85 -10.15 -12.99
N ALA A 143 -5.14 -9.11 -12.22
CA ALA A 143 -6.33 -8.28 -12.38
C ALA A 143 -6.33 -7.57 -13.74
N GLY A 144 -7.52 -7.31 -14.26
CA GLY A 144 -7.71 -6.56 -15.49
C GLY A 144 -7.24 -5.11 -15.37
N ALA A 145 -6.90 -4.49 -16.50
CA ALA A 145 -6.42 -3.11 -16.52
C ALA A 145 -7.41 -2.14 -15.85
N ASP A 146 -8.71 -2.29 -16.10
CA ASP A 146 -9.76 -1.43 -15.55
C ASP A 146 -9.86 -1.56 -14.03
N GLU A 147 -9.70 -2.76 -13.48
CA GLU A 147 -9.72 -3.00 -12.03
C GLU A 147 -8.50 -2.36 -11.36
N LEU A 148 -7.32 -2.51 -11.95
CA LEU A 148 -6.08 -1.91 -11.46
C LEU A 148 -6.14 -0.37 -11.53
N VAL A 149 -6.62 0.18 -12.64
CA VAL A 149 -6.81 1.62 -12.82
C VAL A 149 -7.79 2.17 -11.78
N ARG A 150 -8.92 1.49 -11.57
CA ARG A 150 -9.89 1.88 -10.56
C ARG A 150 -9.30 1.88 -9.15
N TYR A 151 -8.47 0.88 -8.83
CA TYR A 151 -7.82 0.80 -7.52
C TYR A 151 -6.77 1.91 -7.32
N VAL A 152 -6.00 2.25 -8.34
CA VAL A 152 -5.09 3.41 -8.33
C VAL A 152 -5.86 4.72 -8.08
N GLU A 153 -7.02 4.90 -8.75
CA GLU A 153 -7.88 6.06 -8.51
C GLU A 153 -8.37 6.13 -7.06
N ASP A 154 -8.78 5.00 -6.49
CA ASP A 154 -9.23 4.93 -5.09
C ASP A 154 -8.09 5.31 -4.13
N LEU A 155 -6.89 4.78 -4.32
CA LEU A 155 -5.72 5.13 -3.51
C LEU A 155 -5.32 6.61 -3.67
N ALA A 156 -5.43 7.17 -4.86
CA ALA A 156 -5.22 8.60 -5.10
C ALA A 156 -6.26 9.47 -4.38
N LEU A 157 -7.54 9.08 -4.38
CA LEU A 157 -8.59 9.75 -3.60
C LEU A 157 -8.34 9.67 -2.08
N TRP A 158 -7.65 8.64 -1.60
CA TRP A 158 -7.17 8.54 -0.23
C TRP A 158 -5.92 9.39 0.06
N GLY A 159 -5.32 9.99 -0.96
CA GLY A 159 -4.18 10.91 -0.81
C GLY A 159 -2.81 10.32 -1.10
N MET A 160 -2.72 9.12 -1.66
CA MET A 160 -1.45 8.58 -2.17
C MET A 160 -1.03 9.36 -3.42
N ASN A 161 0.26 9.71 -3.50
CA ASN A 161 0.79 10.57 -4.55
C ASN A 161 1.80 9.89 -5.48
N GLY A 162 2.08 8.60 -5.27
CA GLY A 162 2.99 7.83 -6.11
C GLY A 162 2.67 6.34 -6.12
N PHE A 163 3.09 5.67 -7.19
CA PHE A 163 2.88 4.25 -7.41
C PHE A 163 4.17 3.61 -7.92
N LEU A 164 4.75 2.74 -7.10
CA LEU A 164 5.86 1.87 -7.50
C LEU A 164 5.30 0.57 -8.06
N MET A 165 5.75 0.15 -9.24
CA MET A 165 5.32 -1.12 -9.84
C MET A 165 6.30 -1.65 -10.88
N GLN A 166 6.25 -2.95 -11.13
CA GLN A 166 6.87 -3.54 -12.31
C GLN A 166 6.07 -3.12 -13.54
N LEU A 167 6.73 -2.50 -14.51
CA LEU A 167 6.13 -2.06 -15.78
C LEU A 167 6.47 -3.00 -16.95
N ASP A 168 7.61 -3.68 -16.85
CA ASP A 168 7.97 -4.79 -17.72
C ASP A 168 7.65 -6.12 -17.03
N TYR A 169 7.32 -7.17 -17.81
CA TYR A 169 6.95 -8.46 -17.23
C TYR A 169 8.07 -8.96 -16.30
N PRO A 170 7.76 -9.40 -15.07
CA PRO A 170 8.79 -9.82 -14.12
C PRO A 170 9.62 -10.98 -14.67
N SER A 171 10.92 -10.82 -14.70
CA SER A 171 11.82 -11.83 -15.28
C SER A 171 11.78 -13.18 -14.56
N VAL A 172 11.53 -13.16 -13.24
CA VAL A 172 11.36 -14.38 -12.44
C VAL A 172 10.10 -15.18 -12.80
N ASP A 173 9.07 -14.51 -13.30
CA ASP A 173 7.82 -15.12 -13.74
C ASP A 173 7.79 -15.40 -15.27
N ALA A 174 8.69 -14.77 -16.02
CA ALA A 174 8.68 -14.80 -17.49
C ALA A 174 8.90 -16.21 -18.07
N VAL A 175 9.60 -17.07 -17.34
CA VAL A 175 9.88 -18.46 -17.74
C VAL A 175 8.59 -19.29 -17.88
N TRP A 176 7.54 -18.92 -17.13
CA TRP A 176 6.28 -19.65 -17.06
C TRP A 176 5.13 -18.94 -17.79
N ALA A 177 5.37 -17.73 -18.29
CA ALA A 177 4.34 -16.90 -18.89
C ALA A 177 4.17 -17.20 -20.39
N SER A 178 2.92 -17.32 -20.82
CA SER A 178 2.59 -17.30 -22.26
C SER A 178 2.79 -15.90 -22.86
N GLU A 179 2.93 -15.81 -24.16
CA GLU A 179 2.96 -14.50 -24.85
C GLU A 179 1.65 -13.72 -24.64
N GLY A 180 0.52 -14.41 -24.49
CA GLY A 180 -0.76 -13.80 -24.11
C GLY A 180 -0.72 -13.16 -22.73
N ASP A 181 -0.13 -13.83 -21.72
CA ASP A 181 0.04 -13.26 -20.36
C ASP A 181 0.91 -11.99 -20.41
N LYS A 182 2.00 -12.03 -21.17
CA LYS A 182 2.91 -10.88 -21.33
C LYS A 182 2.21 -9.71 -22.02
N ALA A 183 1.39 -9.97 -23.04
CA ALA A 183 0.62 -8.95 -23.75
C ALA A 183 -0.43 -8.28 -22.84
N VAL A 184 -1.18 -9.07 -22.06
CA VAL A 184 -2.15 -8.54 -21.08
C VAL A 184 -1.45 -7.69 -20.03
N PHE A 185 -0.31 -8.15 -19.53
CA PHE A 185 0.49 -7.39 -18.56
C PHE A 185 0.99 -6.06 -19.14
N ALA A 186 1.49 -6.07 -20.37
CA ALA A 186 1.97 -4.87 -21.05
C ALA A 186 0.82 -3.85 -21.27
N ALA A 187 -0.34 -4.32 -21.73
CA ALA A 187 -1.52 -3.45 -21.87
C ALA A 187 -1.95 -2.82 -20.55
N ALA A 188 -1.96 -3.59 -19.46
CA ALA A 188 -2.24 -3.07 -18.12
C ALA A 188 -1.17 -2.06 -17.66
N SER A 189 0.11 -2.26 -18.00
CA SER A 189 1.18 -1.31 -17.69
C SER A 189 1.00 0.02 -18.40
N VAL A 190 0.57 0.02 -19.65
CA VAL A 190 0.25 1.24 -20.41
C VAL A 190 -0.92 1.97 -19.74
N ALA A 191 -2.05 1.28 -19.52
CA ALA A 191 -3.25 1.87 -18.91
C ALA A 191 -2.98 2.47 -17.52
N LEU A 192 -2.22 1.76 -16.68
CA LEU A 192 -1.79 2.25 -15.36
C LEU A 192 -0.92 3.49 -15.47
N SER A 193 0.09 3.46 -16.37
CA SER A 193 1.00 4.59 -16.56
C SER A 193 0.28 5.85 -17.03
N GLU A 194 -0.65 5.71 -17.97
CA GLU A 194 -1.49 6.80 -18.45
C GLU A 194 -2.37 7.36 -17.34
N ARG A 195 -3.01 6.49 -16.54
CA ARG A 195 -3.87 6.92 -15.44
C ARG A 195 -3.10 7.62 -14.33
N VAL A 196 -1.98 7.06 -13.89
CA VAL A 196 -1.11 7.67 -12.86
C VAL A 196 -0.68 9.06 -13.28
N ARG A 197 -0.20 9.23 -14.53
CA ARG A 197 0.17 10.54 -15.07
C ARG A 197 -1.03 11.48 -15.22
N SER A 198 -2.18 10.97 -15.68
CA SER A 198 -3.39 11.80 -15.82
C SER A 198 -3.91 12.32 -14.47
N LEU A 199 -3.65 11.61 -13.39
CA LEU A 199 -3.91 12.03 -12.00
C LEU A 199 -2.85 13.00 -11.45
N ASP A 200 -1.78 13.30 -12.19
CA ASP A 200 -0.61 14.07 -11.74
C ASP A 200 0.16 13.37 -10.60
N MET A 201 0.17 12.02 -10.58
CA MET A 201 0.87 11.21 -9.58
C MET A 201 2.21 10.73 -10.09
N ASP A 202 3.11 10.35 -9.17
CA ASP A 202 4.43 9.85 -9.50
C ASP A 202 4.38 8.37 -9.93
N LEU A 203 4.88 8.07 -11.12
CA LEU A 203 5.05 6.71 -11.64
C LEU A 203 6.49 6.27 -11.38
N ILE A 204 6.66 5.22 -10.59
CA ILE A 204 7.97 4.74 -10.15
C ILE A 204 8.14 3.28 -10.59
N THR A 205 9.34 2.92 -11.03
CA THR A 205 9.68 1.54 -11.39
C THR A 205 11.08 1.17 -10.92
N PHE A 206 11.53 -0.05 -11.19
CA PHE A 206 12.88 -0.51 -10.82
C PHE A 206 13.91 -0.07 -11.85
N GLY A 207 14.99 0.55 -11.37
CA GLY A 207 16.13 1.02 -12.17
C GLY A 207 17.27 0.02 -12.28
N GLY A 208 17.23 -1.04 -11.49
CA GLY A 208 18.18 -2.14 -11.57
C GLY A 208 18.72 -2.66 -10.23
N ASP A 209 19.28 -3.85 -10.31
CA ASP A 209 19.92 -4.60 -9.24
C ASP A 209 21.01 -5.53 -9.80
N ASN A 210 21.51 -6.46 -8.98
CA ASN A 210 22.48 -7.49 -9.44
C ASN A 210 21.83 -8.82 -9.79
N CYS A 211 20.53 -8.85 -10.08
CA CYS A 211 19.81 -10.05 -10.47
C CYS A 211 19.68 -10.14 -11.99
N MET A 212 19.96 -11.29 -12.58
CA MET A 212 19.80 -11.59 -13.99
C MET A 212 19.21 -13.01 -14.14
N PRO A 213 17.86 -13.17 -14.04
CA PRO A 213 17.24 -14.50 -14.11
C PRO A 213 17.35 -15.18 -15.46
N GLU A 214 17.43 -14.39 -16.54
CA GLU A 214 17.45 -14.89 -17.90
C GLU A 214 18.90 -14.99 -18.42
N ASN A 215 19.26 -16.14 -18.97
CA ASN A 215 20.53 -16.35 -19.69
C ASN A 215 21.81 -16.00 -18.89
N MET A 216 21.78 -16.13 -17.55
CA MET A 216 22.95 -15.85 -16.74
C MET A 216 24.02 -16.95 -16.87
N PRO A 217 25.22 -16.63 -17.36
CA PRO A 217 26.32 -17.58 -17.37
C PRO A 217 26.75 -17.97 -15.94
N PRO A 218 26.95 -19.26 -15.63
CA PRO A 218 27.33 -19.70 -14.27
C PRO A 218 28.60 -19.06 -13.72
N GLU A 219 29.54 -18.73 -14.60
CA GLU A 219 30.86 -18.15 -14.26
C GLU A 219 30.77 -16.74 -13.67
N ILE A 220 29.73 -15.98 -13.98
CA ILE A 220 29.52 -14.63 -13.42
C ILE A 220 28.70 -14.61 -12.13
N ARG A 221 28.26 -15.78 -11.67
CA ARG A 221 27.44 -15.90 -10.46
C ARG A 221 28.11 -15.27 -9.25
N ALA A 222 27.31 -14.63 -8.37
CA ALA A 222 27.76 -14.05 -7.14
C ALA A 222 28.36 -15.06 -6.17
N THR A 223 29.31 -14.62 -5.36
CA THR A 223 29.87 -15.40 -4.26
C THR A 223 28.89 -15.38 -3.09
N LYS A 224 28.52 -16.57 -2.61
CA LYS A 224 27.63 -16.71 -1.45
C LYS A 224 28.37 -16.39 -0.15
N ASP A 225 27.69 -15.68 0.74
CA ASP A 225 28.14 -15.50 2.13
C ASP A 225 28.03 -16.84 2.89
N PRO A 226 29.12 -17.41 3.43
CA PRO A 226 29.07 -18.67 4.13
C PRO A 226 28.30 -18.61 5.47
N LYS A 227 28.10 -17.41 6.02
CA LYS A 227 27.41 -17.18 7.31
C LYS A 227 26.03 -16.55 7.16
N GLY A 228 25.60 -16.29 5.94
CA GLY A 228 24.35 -15.58 5.67
C GLY A 228 23.69 -15.98 4.35
N SER A 229 22.66 -15.25 4.02
CA SER A 229 21.88 -15.47 2.80
C SER A 229 22.39 -14.66 1.60
N ARG A 230 23.26 -13.66 1.80
CA ARG A 230 23.76 -12.77 0.74
C ARG A 230 24.44 -13.57 -0.39
N GLY A 231 24.03 -13.30 -1.63
CA GLY A 231 24.52 -14.02 -2.80
C GLY A 231 24.04 -15.47 -2.90
N ALA A 232 23.04 -15.86 -2.11
CA ALA A 232 22.50 -17.22 -2.09
C ALA A 232 21.61 -17.52 -3.30
N ASP A 233 20.93 -16.50 -3.83
CA ASP A 233 20.04 -16.66 -4.97
C ASP A 233 20.84 -17.04 -6.22
N GLN A 234 20.30 -17.99 -6.98
CA GLN A 234 20.94 -18.52 -8.19
C GLN A 234 21.08 -17.47 -9.31
N TYR A 235 20.32 -16.41 -9.27
CA TYR A 235 20.28 -15.36 -10.29
C TYR A 235 21.17 -14.15 -9.94
N ASN A 236 21.81 -14.14 -8.78
CA ASN A 236 22.70 -13.06 -8.39
C ASN A 236 24.01 -13.08 -9.17
N VAL A 237 24.38 -11.94 -9.72
CA VAL A 237 25.62 -11.71 -10.49
C VAL A 237 26.64 -10.96 -9.63
N CYS A 238 27.90 -11.35 -9.75
CA CYS A 238 29.03 -10.58 -9.18
C CYS A 238 29.54 -9.58 -10.23
N PRO A 239 29.32 -8.25 -10.04
CA PRO A 239 29.73 -7.25 -11.04
C PRO A 239 31.26 -7.16 -11.24
N GLU A 240 32.05 -7.75 -10.35
CA GLU A 240 33.52 -7.74 -10.38
C GLU A 240 34.14 -8.90 -11.17
N LYS A 241 33.32 -9.86 -11.62
CA LYS A 241 33.80 -10.96 -12.48
C LYS A 241 33.90 -10.51 -13.94
N PRO A 242 34.82 -11.08 -14.72
CA PRO A 242 34.99 -10.71 -16.13
C PRO A 242 33.69 -10.80 -16.93
N GLY A 243 33.32 -9.73 -17.66
CA GLY A 243 32.12 -9.65 -18.49
C GLY A 243 30.79 -9.53 -17.74
N ALA A 244 30.79 -9.67 -16.40
CA ALA A 244 29.57 -9.65 -15.60
C ALA A 244 28.87 -8.30 -15.60
N LEU A 245 29.63 -7.22 -15.40
CA LEU A 245 29.10 -5.86 -15.40
C LEU A 245 28.47 -5.52 -16.76
N ASP A 246 29.14 -5.83 -17.87
CA ASP A 246 28.62 -5.56 -19.21
C ASP A 246 27.31 -6.33 -19.48
N SER A 247 27.22 -7.58 -18.99
CA SER A 247 26.01 -8.38 -19.09
C SER A 247 24.86 -7.79 -18.28
N LEU A 248 25.10 -7.37 -17.03
CA LEU A 248 24.10 -6.67 -16.22
C LEU A 248 23.64 -5.36 -16.86
N MET A 249 24.59 -4.54 -17.33
CA MET A 249 24.29 -3.25 -17.95
C MET A 249 23.47 -3.40 -19.24
N ARG A 250 23.75 -4.43 -20.03
CA ARG A 250 22.96 -4.77 -21.23
C ARG A 250 21.56 -5.21 -20.84
N PHE A 251 21.44 -6.15 -19.92
CA PHE A 251 20.16 -6.68 -19.42
C PHE A 251 19.24 -5.56 -18.93
N TRP A 252 19.75 -4.68 -18.06
CA TRP A 252 18.97 -3.58 -17.52
C TRP A 252 18.68 -2.49 -18.56
N ARG A 253 19.62 -2.21 -19.48
CA ARG A 253 19.39 -1.27 -20.58
C ARG A 253 18.21 -1.70 -21.44
N GLU A 254 18.20 -2.96 -21.88
CA GLU A 254 17.12 -3.51 -22.69
C GLU A 254 15.76 -3.41 -21.99
N ARG A 255 15.71 -3.70 -20.69
CA ARG A 255 14.48 -3.56 -19.88
C ARG A 255 14.03 -2.11 -19.78
N MET A 256 14.93 -1.18 -19.51
CA MET A 256 14.61 0.23 -19.40
C MET A 256 14.17 0.85 -20.72
N GLU A 257 14.79 0.48 -21.83
CA GLU A 257 14.38 0.95 -23.16
C GLU A 257 12.96 0.47 -23.54
N ARG A 258 12.58 -0.76 -23.17
CA ARG A 258 11.19 -1.22 -23.36
C ARG A 258 10.16 -0.38 -22.62
N GLN A 259 10.53 0.19 -21.47
CA GLN A 259 9.65 1.00 -20.61
C GLN A 259 9.72 2.51 -20.91
N ARG A 260 10.65 2.96 -21.75
CA ARG A 260 10.94 4.39 -22.00
C ARG A 260 9.69 5.21 -22.33
N HIS A 261 8.78 4.63 -23.13
CA HIS A 261 7.54 5.30 -23.56
C HIS A 261 6.54 5.52 -22.42
N LEU A 262 6.69 4.87 -21.27
CA LEU A 262 5.79 4.98 -20.13
C LEU A 262 6.07 6.23 -19.26
N SER A 263 7.19 6.94 -19.50
CA SER A 263 7.53 8.22 -18.86
C SER A 263 7.52 8.16 -17.33
N VAL A 264 8.39 7.34 -16.76
CA VAL A 264 8.54 7.18 -15.31
C VAL A 264 9.13 8.43 -14.66
N SER A 265 8.67 8.76 -13.45
CA SER A 265 9.16 9.89 -12.65
C SER A 265 10.17 9.50 -11.57
N GLY A 266 10.36 8.20 -11.33
CA GLY A 266 11.31 7.70 -10.34
C GLY A 266 11.77 6.28 -10.63
N LEU A 267 13.01 5.99 -10.22
CA LEU A 267 13.70 4.72 -10.41
C LEU A 267 14.22 4.22 -9.07
N VAL A 268 13.79 3.03 -8.67
CA VAL A 268 14.25 2.38 -7.44
C VAL A 268 15.37 1.41 -7.78
N TYR A 269 16.50 1.55 -7.07
CA TYR A 269 17.60 0.59 -7.09
C TYR A 269 17.47 -0.32 -5.87
N TRP A 270 17.34 -1.61 -6.11
CA TRP A 270 17.05 -2.58 -5.07
C TRP A 270 18.18 -3.59 -4.95
N PRO A 271 18.70 -3.88 -3.75
CA PRO A 271 19.65 -4.97 -3.57
C PRO A 271 18.89 -6.30 -3.49
N PHE A 272 18.24 -6.70 -4.57
CA PHE A 272 17.38 -7.87 -4.73
C PHE A 272 17.41 -8.85 -3.54
N ASP A 273 16.37 -8.93 -2.74
CA ASP A 273 16.17 -9.72 -1.51
C ASP A 273 17.48 -10.05 -0.75
N GLU A 274 17.88 -11.32 -0.74
CA GLU A 274 19.16 -11.79 -0.21
C GLU A 274 20.32 -11.55 -1.20
N GLY A 275 20.09 -10.59 -2.11
CA GLY A 275 20.97 -10.23 -3.20
C GLY A 275 22.35 -9.76 -2.77
N GLY A 276 23.19 -9.53 -3.77
CA GLY A 276 24.55 -9.07 -3.55
C GLY A 276 25.60 -10.11 -3.84
N CYS A 277 26.81 -9.82 -3.42
CA CYS A 277 27.97 -10.67 -3.58
C CYS A 277 28.89 -10.56 -2.36
N ALA A 278 29.38 -11.68 -1.83
CA ALA A 278 30.25 -11.73 -0.66
C ALA A 278 31.75 -11.88 -1.00
N CYS A 279 32.17 -11.68 -2.26
CA CYS A 279 33.60 -11.70 -2.60
C CYS A 279 34.32 -10.47 -2.04
N GLU A 280 35.64 -10.57 -1.85
CA GLU A 280 36.47 -9.49 -1.29
C GLU A 280 36.32 -8.15 -1.98
N LYS A 281 36.11 -8.13 -3.30
CA LYS A 281 35.91 -6.90 -4.08
C LYS A 281 34.53 -6.25 -3.88
N CYS A 282 33.50 -7.03 -3.51
CA CYS A 282 32.15 -6.55 -3.33
C CYS A 282 31.78 -6.28 -1.87
N ALA A 283 32.43 -6.94 -0.93
CA ALA A 283 32.12 -6.81 0.49
C ALA A 283 32.68 -5.50 1.10
N PRO A 284 31.99 -4.85 2.05
CA PRO A 284 30.59 -5.06 2.40
C PRO A 284 29.68 -4.62 1.23
N TRP A 285 28.64 -5.40 0.92
CA TRP A 285 27.87 -5.23 -0.30
C TRP A 285 27.25 -3.83 -0.40
N GLY A 286 26.49 -3.42 0.61
CA GLY A 286 25.78 -2.14 0.63
C GLY A 286 26.70 -0.92 0.56
N GLY A 287 27.88 -1.01 1.19
CA GLY A 287 28.86 0.07 1.23
C GLY A 287 29.89 0.04 0.09
N ASN A 288 29.89 -0.98 -0.75
CA ASN A 288 30.94 -1.16 -1.76
C ASN A 288 30.39 -1.69 -3.09
N GLY A 289 30.11 -2.98 -3.23
CA GLY A 289 29.71 -3.59 -4.51
C GLY A 289 28.39 -3.01 -5.03
N TYR A 290 27.42 -2.86 -4.17
CA TYR A 290 26.09 -2.32 -4.49
C TYR A 290 26.16 -0.86 -4.96
N VAL A 291 26.77 0.02 -4.17
CA VAL A 291 26.81 1.45 -4.51
C VAL A 291 27.54 1.71 -5.83
N ARG A 292 28.60 0.95 -6.14
CA ARG A 292 29.31 1.05 -7.43
C ARG A 292 28.44 0.58 -8.60
N LEU A 293 27.68 -0.50 -8.41
CA LEU A 293 26.78 -1.01 -9.44
C LEU A 293 25.67 -0.03 -9.74
N ILE A 294 24.94 0.41 -8.69
CA ILE A 294 23.79 1.29 -8.89
C ILE A 294 24.16 2.68 -9.40
N GLU A 295 25.36 3.18 -9.09
CA GLU A 295 25.87 4.42 -9.69
C GLU A 295 26.05 4.28 -11.20
N ARG A 296 26.50 3.13 -11.70
CA ARG A 296 26.61 2.87 -13.15
C ARG A 296 25.24 2.73 -13.80
N LEU A 297 24.32 2.04 -13.12
CA LEU A 297 22.93 1.89 -13.56
C LEU A 297 22.22 3.26 -13.59
N SER A 298 22.43 4.13 -12.59
CA SER A 298 21.81 5.45 -12.56
C SER A 298 22.27 6.33 -13.72
N ARG A 299 23.57 6.36 -14.01
CA ARG A 299 24.11 7.08 -15.17
C ARG A 299 23.56 6.58 -16.51
N MET A 300 23.39 5.26 -16.65
CA MET A 300 22.76 4.68 -17.83
C MET A 300 21.29 5.11 -17.93
N ASN A 301 20.57 5.04 -16.83
CA ASN A 301 19.14 5.33 -16.78
C ASN A 301 18.84 6.83 -16.98
N GLU A 302 19.74 7.74 -16.58
CA GLU A 302 19.60 9.17 -16.88
C GLU A 302 19.49 9.44 -18.39
N GLY A 303 20.19 8.65 -19.22
CA GLY A 303 20.07 8.72 -20.68
C GLY A 303 18.76 8.14 -21.24
N ILE A 304 18.09 7.25 -20.52
CA ILE A 304 16.85 6.58 -20.96
C ILE A 304 15.62 7.28 -20.40
N CYS A 305 15.64 7.63 -19.11
CA CYS A 305 14.55 8.26 -18.35
C CYS A 305 15.05 9.59 -17.73
N PRO A 306 15.35 10.60 -18.54
CA PRO A 306 15.94 11.85 -18.06
C PRO A 306 15.03 12.56 -17.07
N GLY A 307 15.61 13.01 -15.95
CA GLY A 307 14.89 13.70 -14.88
C GLY A 307 14.07 12.80 -13.94
N ALA A 308 14.13 11.50 -14.12
CA ALA A 308 13.55 10.57 -13.14
C ALA A 308 14.38 10.58 -11.85
N LYS A 309 13.72 10.64 -10.69
CA LYS A 309 14.38 10.59 -9.38
C LYS A 309 15.06 9.24 -9.15
N HIS A 310 16.25 9.27 -8.59
CA HIS A 310 16.99 8.07 -8.21
C HIS A 310 16.77 7.75 -6.72
N ILE A 311 16.07 6.68 -6.45
CA ILE A 311 15.69 6.23 -5.10
C ILE A 311 16.48 4.96 -4.77
N VAL A 312 17.26 4.97 -3.69
CA VAL A 312 18.13 3.84 -3.34
C VAL A 312 17.58 3.10 -2.14
N SER A 313 17.39 1.78 -2.28
CA SER A 313 16.97 0.91 -1.19
C SER A 313 18.17 0.42 -0.38
N THR A 314 18.00 0.40 0.95
CA THR A 314 18.94 -0.16 1.90
C THR A 314 18.45 -1.51 2.46
N TRP A 315 17.68 -2.23 1.69
CA TRP A 315 17.10 -3.52 2.03
C TRP A 315 18.19 -4.52 2.47
N PHE A 316 17.99 -5.16 3.61
CA PHE A 316 18.96 -6.09 4.22
C PHE A 316 20.35 -5.52 4.53
N PHE A 317 20.50 -4.21 4.68
CA PHE A 317 21.78 -3.64 5.12
C PHE A 317 22.10 -4.07 6.55
N ARG A 318 23.38 -4.41 6.76
CA ARG A 318 23.99 -4.70 8.06
C ARG A 318 24.82 -3.48 8.50
N ASP A 319 25.31 -3.46 9.72
CA ASP A 319 26.08 -2.33 10.26
C ASP A 319 27.32 -1.97 9.42
N ASP A 320 28.02 -2.97 8.88
CA ASP A 320 29.16 -2.77 7.98
C ASP A 320 28.75 -2.21 6.61
N ASP A 321 27.58 -2.62 6.08
CA ASP A 321 27.00 -2.03 4.88
C ASP A 321 26.67 -0.55 5.11
N TRP A 322 26.05 -0.21 6.25
CA TRP A 322 25.73 1.16 6.62
C TRP A 322 26.97 2.04 6.75
N ASN A 323 28.03 1.57 7.41
CA ASN A 323 29.27 2.33 7.56
C ASN A 323 29.89 2.72 6.21
N GLY A 324 29.99 1.78 5.28
CA GLY A 324 30.48 2.05 3.92
C GLY A 324 29.55 2.95 3.12
N PHE A 325 28.23 2.73 3.25
CA PHE A 325 27.22 3.54 2.57
C PHE A 325 27.24 5.01 3.01
N TYR A 326 27.40 5.29 4.31
CA TYR A 326 27.52 6.67 4.82
C TYR A 326 28.74 7.39 4.25
N GLN A 327 29.89 6.70 4.15
CA GLN A 327 31.09 7.25 3.53
C GLN A 327 30.87 7.55 2.04
N TYR A 328 30.11 6.71 1.35
CA TYR A 328 29.72 6.92 -0.04
C TYR A 328 28.76 8.11 -0.17
N LEU A 329 27.68 8.12 0.61
CA LEU A 329 26.68 9.21 0.60
C LEU A 329 27.32 10.58 0.82
N ALA A 330 28.28 10.70 1.72
CA ALA A 330 28.97 11.96 1.99
C ALA A 330 29.63 12.59 0.74
N LYS A 331 29.94 11.76 -0.27
CA LYS A 331 30.69 12.15 -1.47
C LYS A 331 29.81 12.26 -2.73
N GLN A 332 28.55 11.77 -2.70
CA GLN A 332 27.67 11.66 -3.88
C GLN A 332 26.47 12.58 -3.78
N ASN A 333 25.94 13.02 -4.93
CA ASN A 333 24.80 13.94 -5.02
C ASN A 333 23.68 13.46 -5.96
N TRP A 334 23.76 12.25 -6.49
CA TRP A 334 22.80 11.73 -7.45
C TRP A 334 21.60 10.98 -6.82
N ILE A 335 21.65 10.71 -5.52
CA ILE A 335 20.59 10.01 -4.79
C ILE A 335 19.58 11.03 -4.28
N ASP A 336 18.32 10.90 -4.72
CA ASP A 336 17.24 11.81 -4.37
C ASP A 336 16.48 11.39 -3.12
N ALA A 337 16.43 10.09 -2.80
CA ALA A 337 15.79 9.56 -1.60
C ALA A 337 16.33 8.17 -1.24
N LEU A 338 16.16 7.78 0.02
CA LEU A 338 16.48 6.44 0.50
C LEU A 338 15.21 5.68 0.87
N ILE A 339 15.11 4.41 0.47
CA ILE A 339 14.14 3.47 1.02
C ILE A 339 14.82 2.72 2.15
N VAL A 340 14.19 2.75 3.33
CA VAL A 340 14.70 2.10 4.53
C VAL A 340 13.71 1.06 5.02
N ASP A 341 14.21 -0.15 5.25
CA ASP A 341 13.41 -1.27 5.74
C ASP A 341 12.69 -0.92 7.04
N ALA A 342 11.40 -1.20 7.09
CA ALA A 342 10.55 -1.10 8.27
C ALA A 342 9.62 -2.31 8.38
N HIS A 343 10.05 -3.45 7.86
CA HIS A 343 9.30 -4.69 7.81
C HIS A 343 8.95 -5.27 9.20
N GLY A 344 9.89 -5.25 10.12
CA GLY A 344 9.70 -5.67 11.51
C GLY A 344 9.66 -4.46 12.45
N ASP A 345 10.84 -3.90 12.67
CA ASP A 345 11.09 -2.67 13.38
C ASP A 345 11.96 -1.77 12.49
N PHE A 346 11.89 -0.45 12.70
CA PHE A 346 12.75 0.46 11.95
C PHE A 346 14.22 0.29 12.36
N PRO A 347 15.19 0.32 11.41
CA PRO A 347 16.59 0.07 11.69
C PRO A 347 17.17 1.01 12.75
N ARG A 348 17.67 0.43 13.81
CA ARG A 348 18.26 1.17 14.93
C ARG A 348 19.44 2.01 14.48
N TYR A 349 20.24 1.48 13.56
CA TYR A 349 21.42 2.17 13.04
C TYR A 349 21.10 3.60 12.56
N LEU A 350 20.04 3.76 11.79
CA LEU A 350 19.66 5.08 11.25
C LEU A 350 19.11 6.03 12.32
N LEU A 351 18.49 5.51 13.39
CA LEU A 351 18.04 6.32 14.51
C LEU A 351 19.20 6.83 15.37
N ASP A 352 20.24 6.00 15.52
CA ASP A 352 21.42 6.31 16.33
C ASP A 352 22.49 7.12 15.56
N HIS A 353 22.47 7.10 14.21
CA HIS A 353 23.44 7.75 13.35
C HIS A 353 22.72 8.58 12.28
N PRO A 354 22.59 9.91 12.45
CA PRO A 354 22.00 10.78 11.44
C PRO A 354 22.70 10.67 10.09
N LEU A 355 21.92 10.79 9.00
CA LEU A 355 22.49 10.78 7.66
C LEU A 355 23.49 11.91 7.46
N PRO A 356 24.57 11.70 6.68
CA PRO A 356 25.59 12.69 6.43
C PRO A 356 25.11 13.88 5.58
N LYS A 357 23.91 13.76 5.00
CA LYS A 357 23.24 14.76 4.18
C LYS A 357 21.74 14.76 4.43
N ASP A 358 21.09 15.86 4.11
CA ASP A 358 19.63 15.98 4.11
C ASP A 358 19.06 15.26 2.87
N ILE A 359 18.86 13.96 3.00
CA ILE A 359 18.25 13.08 1.99
C ILE A 359 16.95 12.54 2.57
N PRO A 360 15.81 12.66 1.87
CA PRO A 360 14.55 12.10 2.31
C PRO A 360 14.63 10.60 2.60
N VAL A 361 14.12 10.19 3.75
CA VAL A 361 14.01 8.78 4.16
C VAL A 361 12.57 8.32 3.95
N ILE A 362 12.40 7.33 3.11
CA ILE A 362 11.11 6.71 2.80
C ILE A 362 11.10 5.34 3.46
N THR A 363 10.16 5.11 4.38
CA THR A 363 10.05 3.82 5.06
C THR A 363 9.44 2.77 4.14
N PHE A 364 9.79 1.51 4.36
CA PHE A 364 9.28 0.38 3.61
C PHE A 364 8.61 -0.62 4.56
N PRO A 365 7.39 -0.31 5.06
CA PRO A 365 6.62 -1.27 5.83
C PRO A 365 6.09 -2.35 4.91
N GLU A 366 6.38 -3.60 5.20
CA GLU A 366 5.77 -4.72 4.51
C GLU A 366 4.35 -4.92 5.03
N ILE A 367 3.38 -4.80 4.14
CA ILE A 367 1.97 -4.94 4.45
C ILE A 367 1.49 -6.36 4.17
N SER A 368 1.86 -6.93 3.04
CA SER A 368 1.35 -8.20 2.60
C SER A 368 2.42 -9.01 1.89
N MET A 369 2.51 -10.24 2.30
CA MET A 369 3.22 -11.26 1.55
C MET A 369 2.51 -12.59 1.75
N TRP A 370 2.04 -13.21 0.64
CA TRP A 370 1.31 -14.44 0.68
C TRP A 370 2.06 -15.56 1.43
N GLY A 371 1.33 -16.26 2.32
CA GLY A 371 1.90 -17.36 3.10
C GLY A 371 2.87 -16.96 4.19
N ARG A 372 3.17 -15.67 4.36
CA ARG A 372 4.06 -15.17 5.42
C ARG A 372 3.30 -14.43 6.51
N PHE A 373 3.88 -14.41 7.69
CA PHE A 373 3.40 -13.57 8.76
C PHE A 373 3.56 -12.07 8.35
N PRO A 374 2.59 -11.22 8.70
CA PRO A 374 1.40 -11.51 9.50
C PRO A 374 0.21 -12.04 8.70
N TRP A 375 0.35 -12.26 7.42
CA TRP A 375 -0.75 -12.37 6.47
C TRP A 375 -1.32 -13.76 6.28
N GLY A 376 -0.57 -14.80 6.55
CA GLY A 376 -1.00 -16.21 6.60
C GLY A 376 -1.88 -16.75 5.47
N GLY A 377 -2.18 -15.95 4.45
CA GLY A 377 -2.96 -16.38 3.31
C GLY A 377 -4.46 -16.62 3.56
N THR A 378 -5.00 -16.16 4.68
CA THR A 378 -6.42 -16.35 5.04
C THR A 378 -7.27 -15.08 4.87
N GLY A 379 -6.89 -14.21 3.93
CA GLY A 379 -7.60 -12.98 3.64
C GLY A 379 -7.13 -11.79 4.46
N ALA A 380 -7.96 -10.77 4.55
CA ALA A 380 -7.62 -9.51 5.18
C ALA A 380 -7.19 -9.66 6.64
N ASN A 381 -6.05 -9.07 6.95
CA ASN A 381 -5.51 -8.99 8.31
C ASN A 381 -5.32 -7.51 8.66
N PRO A 382 -6.32 -6.81 9.18
CA PRO A 382 -6.13 -5.46 9.66
C PRO A 382 -5.16 -5.49 10.84
N LEU A 383 -4.10 -4.68 10.77
CA LEU A 383 -3.05 -4.58 11.79
C LEU A 383 -2.76 -3.12 12.16
N PRO A 384 -3.78 -2.35 12.52
CA PRO A 384 -3.65 -0.91 12.72
C PRO A 384 -2.69 -0.52 13.83
N ALA A 385 -2.73 -1.19 14.99
CA ALA A 385 -1.84 -0.91 16.11
C ALA A 385 -0.37 -1.23 15.78
N ARG A 386 -0.13 -2.30 15.00
CA ARG A 386 1.22 -2.63 14.50
C ARG A 386 1.77 -1.48 13.65
N PHE A 387 1.01 -1.01 12.68
CA PHE A 387 1.50 0.02 11.76
C PHE A 387 1.63 1.38 12.40
N GLU A 388 0.78 1.73 13.36
CA GLU A 388 1.00 2.92 14.17
C GLU A 388 2.29 2.80 14.98
N ARG A 389 2.57 1.68 15.63
CA ARG A 389 3.82 1.43 16.35
C ARG A 389 5.05 1.61 15.45
N LEU A 390 5.04 1.04 14.24
CA LEU A 390 6.13 1.21 13.26
C LEU A 390 6.30 2.68 12.85
N TYR A 391 5.20 3.36 12.58
CA TYR A 391 5.24 4.79 12.26
C TYR A 391 5.86 5.61 13.40
N ARG A 392 5.44 5.37 14.67
CA ARG A 392 5.98 6.09 15.83
C ARG A 392 7.48 5.87 16.03
N GLN A 393 8.03 4.73 15.63
CA GLN A 393 9.48 4.49 15.69
C GLN A 393 10.28 5.38 14.74
N CYS A 394 9.75 5.71 13.58
CA CYS A 394 10.48 6.40 12.51
C CYS A 394 9.99 7.82 12.20
N GLN A 395 8.91 8.30 12.82
CA GLN A 395 8.28 9.58 12.47
C GLN A 395 9.22 10.79 12.57
N SER A 396 10.30 10.71 13.36
CA SER A 396 11.29 11.80 13.51
C SER A 396 12.27 11.90 12.35
N VAL A 397 12.42 10.84 11.56
CA VAL A 397 13.38 10.76 10.45
C VAL A 397 12.71 10.49 9.10
N ALA A 398 11.50 9.96 9.10
CA ALA A 398 10.79 9.57 7.90
C ALA A 398 10.15 10.76 7.19
N SER A 399 10.39 10.87 5.89
CA SER A 399 9.74 11.82 4.97
C SER A 399 8.55 11.22 4.22
N GLY A 400 8.24 9.94 4.47
CA GLY A 400 7.17 9.22 3.79
C GLY A 400 7.33 7.71 3.84
N PHE A 401 6.58 7.03 2.99
CA PHE A 401 6.54 5.57 2.91
C PHE A 401 6.39 5.07 1.47
N ILE A 402 6.85 3.83 1.25
CA ILE A 402 6.47 2.97 0.14
C ILE A 402 5.87 1.70 0.73
N LEU A 403 4.59 1.46 0.49
CA LEU A 403 3.86 0.31 1.04
C LEU A 403 3.95 -0.87 0.09
N TYR A 404 4.67 -1.93 0.49
CA TYR A 404 4.66 -3.19 -0.25
C TYR A 404 3.33 -3.90 -0.09
N SER A 405 2.75 -4.36 -1.20
CA SER A 405 1.47 -5.06 -1.20
C SER A 405 1.37 -6.01 -2.38
N GLU A 406 0.91 -7.24 -2.14
CA GLU A 406 0.65 -8.25 -3.17
C GLU A 406 -0.83 -8.35 -3.59
N GLY A 407 -1.71 -7.52 -3.03
CA GLY A 407 -3.10 -7.52 -3.40
C GLY A 407 -3.97 -6.54 -2.62
N ILE A 408 -5.28 -6.77 -2.66
CA ILE A 408 -6.28 -5.90 -2.03
C ILE A 408 -6.62 -6.28 -0.59
N TYR A 409 -6.03 -7.36 -0.06
CA TYR A 409 -6.27 -7.84 1.32
C TYR A 409 -5.92 -6.81 2.40
N GLU A 410 -4.96 -5.96 2.14
CA GLU A 410 -4.40 -5.00 3.10
C GLU A 410 -4.96 -3.59 2.92
N ASP A 411 -6.11 -3.45 2.29
CA ASP A 411 -6.68 -2.13 1.96
C ASP A 411 -6.81 -1.24 3.20
N VAL A 412 -7.35 -1.76 4.32
CA VAL A 412 -7.43 -1.03 5.60
C VAL A 412 -6.04 -0.58 6.07
N ASN A 413 -5.03 -1.44 5.99
CA ASN A 413 -3.68 -1.13 6.46
C ASN A 413 -3.02 -0.03 5.63
N LYS A 414 -3.25 -0.03 4.31
CA LYS A 414 -2.77 1.04 3.42
C LYS A 414 -3.33 2.38 3.84
N ILE A 415 -4.62 2.43 4.17
CA ILE A 415 -5.28 3.66 4.57
C ILE A 415 -4.81 4.12 5.96
N VAL A 416 -4.64 3.20 6.90
CA VAL A 416 -4.10 3.53 8.24
C VAL A 416 -2.71 4.16 8.11
N ILE A 417 -1.80 3.53 7.38
CA ILE A 417 -0.44 4.06 7.22
C ILE A 417 -0.49 5.41 6.49
N ASN A 418 -1.22 5.51 5.39
CA ASN A 418 -1.35 6.77 4.66
C ASN A 418 -1.87 7.89 5.57
N GLY A 419 -2.90 7.64 6.35
CA GLY A 419 -3.48 8.61 7.27
C GLY A 419 -2.49 9.12 8.33
N LEU A 420 -1.67 8.23 8.90
CA LEU A 420 -0.62 8.60 9.86
C LEU A 420 0.45 9.52 9.24
N TYR A 421 0.81 9.31 7.97
CA TYR A 421 1.75 10.19 7.25
C TYR A 421 1.10 11.48 6.73
N VAL A 422 -0.21 11.48 6.49
CA VAL A 422 -0.97 12.70 6.17
C VAL A 422 -1.12 13.55 7.43
N ASN A 423 -1.55 12.96 8.55
CA ASN A 423 -1.71 13.66 9.81
C ASN A 423 -1.02 12.91 10.96
N PRO A 424 0.23 13.28 11.29
CA PRO A 424 1.02 12.63 12.34
C PRO A 424 0.40 12.65 13.76
N LYS A 425 -0.59 13.51 14.00
CA LYS A 425 -1.29 13.62 15.27
C LYS A 425 -2.46 12.65 15.42
N SER A 426 -2.91 12.05 14.33
CA SER A 426 -3.99 11.07 14.33
C SER A 426 -3.56 9.74 14.95
N ALA A 427 -4.52 9.01 15.49
CA ALA A 427 -4.38 7.60 15.86
C ALA A 427 -4.91 6.69 14.73
N HIS A 428 -4.52 5.43 14.75
CA HIS A 428 -5.03 4.45 13.77
C HIS A 428 -6.56 4.31 13.81
N ASP A 429 -7.18 4.45 14.98
CA ASP A 429 -8.63 4.41 15.13
C ASP A 429 -9.35 5.49 14.32
N ASP A 430 -8.78 6.69 14.22
CA ASP A 430 -9.38 7.78 13.46
C ASP A 430 -9.45 7.41 11.97
N MET A 431 -8.38 6.76 11.45
CA MET A 431 -8.32 6.30 10.07
C MET A 431 -9.30 5.16 9.81
N ILE A 432 -9.46 4.24 10.77
CA ILE A 432 -10.42 3.13 10.66
C ILE A 432 -11.86 3.67 10.66
N ARG A 433 -12.18 4.67 11.50
CA ARG A 433 -13.50 5.33 11.49
C ARG A 433 -13.77 6.03 10.16
N GLU A 434 -12.78 6.76 9.62
CA GLU A 434 -12.91 7.40 8.32
C GLU A 434 -13.10 6.37 7.20
N TYR A 435 -12.37 5.24 7.25
CA TYR A 435 -12.53 4.13 6.33
C TYR A 435 -13.94 3.53 6.40
N ALA A 436 -14.45 3.23 7.58
CA ALA A 436 -15.80 2.69 7.76
C ALA A 436 -16.85 3.64 7.17
N ARG A 437 -16.74 4.93 7.45
CA ARG A 437 -17.66 5.96 6.98
C ARG A 437 -17.73 6.05 5.47
N TRP A 438 -16.59 5.98 4.81
CA TRP A 438 -16.49 6.12 3.37
C TRP A 438 -16.73 4.81 2.62
N GLU A 439 -16.06 3.76 3.02
CA GLU A 439 -16.09 2.48 2.27
C GLU A 439 -17.28 1.59 2.65
N LEU A 440 -17.81 1.76 3.85
CA LEU A 440 -18.86 0.90 4.43
C LEU A 440 -20.04 1.73 4.97
N PRO A 441 -20.67 2.59 4.15
CA PRO A 441 -21.76 3.43 4.63
C PRO A 441 -22.89 2.62 5.27
N GLY A 442 -23.38 3.16 6.40
CA GLY A 442 -24.33 2.49 7.29
C GLY A 442 -23.67 1.73 8.44
N CYS A 443 -22.37 1.44 8.35
CA CYS A 443 -21.61 0.80 9.43
C CYS A 443 -21.49 1.73 10.64
N ASP A 444 -21.62 1.20 11.86
CA ASP A 444 -21.18 1.90 13.07
C ASP A 444 -19.65 1.94 13.10
N GLU A 445 -19.08 3.15 13.18
CA GLU A 445 -17.64 3.37 13.11
C GLU A 445 -16.91 2.73 14.31
N ARG A 446 -17.54 2.66 15.50
CA ARG A 446 -16.96 2.05 16.72
C ARG A 446 -16.94 0.53 16.62
N ASP A 447 -18.02 -0.04 16.09
CA ASP A 447 -18.12 -1.48 15.85
C ASP A 447 -17.03 -1.93 14.86
N PHE A 448 -16.78 -1.14 13.83
CA PHE A 448 -15.75 -1.46 12.85
C PHE A 448 -14.33 -1.36 13.42
N VAL A 449 -14.04 -0.36 14.28
CA VAL A 449 -12.78 -0.28 15.03
C VAL A 449 -12.61 -1.53 15.90
N SER A 450 -13.66 -1.90 16.63
CA SER A 450 -13.62 -3.10 17.49
C SER A 450 -13.37 -4.37 16.70
N LEU A 451 -13.99 -4.53 15.52
CA LEU A 451 -13.75 -5.67 14.64
C LEU A 451 -12.29 -5.73 14.17
N CYS A 452 -11.73 -4.63 13.70
CA CYS A 452 -10.32 -4.57 13.28
C CYS A 452 -9.37 -4.92 14.43
N THR A 453 -9.64 -4.41 15.64
CA THR A 453 -8.85 -4.71 16.84
C THR A 453 -8.91 -6.21 17.20
N MET A 454 -10.10 -6.82 17.17
CA MET A 454 -10.26 -8.25 17.44
C MET A 454 -9.52 -9.11 16.40
N LEU A 455 -9.60 -8.76 15.11
CA LEU A 455 -8.90 -9.48 14.05
C LEU A 455 -7.37 -9.35 14.19
N GLU A 456 -6.86 -8.17 14.57
CA GLU A 456 -5.43 -7.99 14.88
C GLU A 456 -5.02 -8.83 16.09
N GLU A 457 -5.83 -8.85 17.16
CA GLU A 457 -5.53 -9.61 18.38
C GLU A 457 -5.53 -11.13 18.15
N ILE A 458 -6.44 -11.65 17.34
CA ILE A 458 -6.43 -13.06 16.93
C ILE A 458 -5.12 -13.39 16.21
N TYR A 459 -4.61 -12.45 15.43
CA TYR A 459 -3.46 -12.69 14.58
C TYR A 459 -2.12 -12.51 15.28
N GLU A 460 -1.99 -11.52 16.18
CA GLU A 460 -0.75 -11.26 16.91
C GLU A 460 -0.47 -12.34 17.96
N THR A 461 0.53 -13.17 17.74
CA THR A 461 1.04 -14.11 18.74
C THR A 461 2.24 -13.51 19.46
N LYS A 462 2.44 -13.87 20.77
CA LYS A 462 3.67 -13.51 21.50
C LYS A 462 4.94 -14.04 20.81
N SER A 463 4.83 -15.12 20.07
CA SER A 463 5.90 -15.74 19.29
C SER A 463 6.22 -14.95 18.03
N SER A 464 5.24 -14.29 17.42
CA SER A 464 5.42 -13.45 16.24
C SER A 464 6.21 -12.19 16.53
N ARG A 465 6.04 -11.62 17.73
CA ARG A 465 6.80 -10.43 18.20
C ARG A 465 8.30 -10.73 18.39
N LYS A 466 8.66 -11.97 18.80
CA LYS A 466 10.06 -12.32 19.13
C LYS A 466 10.89 -12.81 17.94
N LYS A 467 10.29 -13.33 16.88
CA LYS A 467 11.00 -14.00 15.78
C LYS A 467 10.91 -13.31 14.42
N GLY A 468 10.32 -12.13 14.32
CA GLY A 468 10.34 -11.22 13.16
C GLY A 468 9.98 -11.77 11.77
N ARG A 469 10.14 -13.04 11.50
CA ARG A 469 10.08 -13.63 10.16
C ARG A 469 9.27 -14.93 10.00
N LYS A 470 8.87 -15.58 11.09
CA LYS A 470 8.08 -16.83 11.01
C LYS A 470 6.84 -16.69 11.86
N GLY A 471 5.85 -15.99 11.34
CA GLY A 471 4.50 -16.07 11.88
C GLY A 471 4.01 -17.49 11.72
N HIS A 472 3.39 -18.02 12.78
CA HIS A 472 2.71 -19.29 12.64
C HIS A 472 1.54 -19.09 11.67
N ARG A 473 1.49 -19.90 10.62
CA ARG A 473 0.26 -20.05 9.84
C ARG A 473 -0.86 -20.43 10.80
N ILE A 474 -2.07 -20.00 10.53
CA ILE A 474 -3.23 -20.33 11.40
C ILE A 474 -3.34 -21.84 11.65
N SER A 475 -3.03 -22.66 10.64
CA SER A 475 -2.97 -24.12 10.75
C SER A 475 -1.95 -24.63 11.77
N GLN A 476 -0.79 -24.01 11.86
CA GLN A 476 0.23 -24.35 12.84
C GLN A 476 -0.15 -23.85 14.23
N HIS A 477 -0.76 -22.66 14.32
CA HIS A 477 -1.15 -22.09 15.59
C HIS A 477 -2.21 -22.94 16.31
N VAL A 478 -3.26 -23.38 15.64
CA VAL A 478 -4.30 -24.23 16.26
C VAL A 478 -3.79 -25.62 16.67
N LYS A 479 -2.66 -26.09 16.11
CA LYS A 479 -2.02 -27.36 16.48
C LYS A 479 -1.08 -27.24 17.69
N VAL A 480 -0.43 -26.08 17.90
CA VAL A 480 0.71 -25.97 18.84
C VAL A 480 0.53 -24.94 19.95
N ALA A 481 -0.50 -24.11 19.88
CA ALA A 481 -0.72 -23.09 20.92
C ALA A 481 -1.22 -23.71 22.23
N PRO A 482 -0.85 -23.13 23.40
CA PRO A 482 -1.39 -23.58 24.69
C PRO A 482 -2.92 -23.53 24.74
N PRO A 483 -3.58 -24.45 25.48
CA PRO A 483 -5.05 -24.50 25.57
C PRO A 483 -5.69 -23.19 26.00
N GLU A 484 -5.09 -22.47 26.93
CA GLU A 484 -5.59 -21.15 27.39
C GLU A 484 -5.57 -20.11 26.26
N GLU A 485 -4.50 -20.07 25.49
CA GLU A 485 -4.40 -19.17 24.34
C GLU A 485 -5.42 -19.51 23.26
N LEU A 486 -5.59 -20.80 22.97
CA LEU A 486 -6.60 -21.28 22.02
C LEU A 486 -8.01 -20.90 22.48
N SER A 487 -8.36 -21.11 23.76
CA SER A 487 -9.67 -20.77 24.30
C SER A 487 -9.93 -19.27 24.31
N ARG A 488 -8.90 -18.45 24.57
CA ARG A 488 -8.99 -16.98 24.46
C ARG A 488 -9.27 -16.57 23.02
N ARG A 489 -8.54 -17.12 22.03
CA ARG A 489 -8.71 -16.79 20.61
C ARG A 489 -10.05 -17.28 20.05
N GLU A 490 -10.50 -18.44 20.47
CA GLU A 490 -11.83 -18.95 20.13
C GLU A 490 -12.92 -17.96 20.57
N ARG A 491 -12.83 -17.47 21.79
CA ARG A 491 -13.78 -16.47 22.31
C ARG A 491 -13.76 -15.18 21.48
N ILE A 492 -12.57 -14.64 21.22
CA ILE A 492 -12.41 -13.43 20.39
C ILE A 492 -12.92 -13.69 18.96
N ALA A 493 -12.68 -14.86 18.38
CA ALA A 493 -13.14 -15.19 17.04
C ALA A 493 -14.69 -15.26 16.98
N HIS A 494 -15.34 -15.82 18.00
CA HIS A 494 -16.81 -15.79 18.12
C HIS A 494 -17.35 -14.35 18.25
N GLU A 495 -16.73 -13.54 19.10
CA GLU A 495 -17.14 -12.14 19.29
C GLU A 495 -16.94 -11.34 17.99
N ALA A 496 -15.83 -11.54 17.29
CA ALA A 496 -15.55 -10.90 16.00
C ALA A 496 -16.55 -11.32 14.92
N ALA A 497 -16.89 -12.61 14.84
CA ALA A 497 -17.85 -13.12 13.86
C ALA A 497 -19.28 -12.60 14.14
N ALA A 498 -19.70 -12.58 15.40
CA ALA A 498 -20.98 -12.00 15.80
C ALA A 498 -21.04 -10.48 15.51
N LEU A 499 -19.94 -9.78 15.75
CA LEU A 499 -19.81 -8.36 15.43
C LEU A 499 -19.85 -8.12 13.92
N ALA A 500 -19.19 -8.99 13.15
CA ALA A 500 -19.23 -8.92 11.67
C ALA A 500 -20.66 -9.13 11.13
N ASP A 501 -21.43 -10.06 11.69
CA ASP A 501 -22.85 -10.25 11.32
C ASP A 501 -23.69 -9.00 11.64
N ARG A 502 -23.47 -8.37 12.78
CA ARG A 502 -24.15 -7.12 13.15
C ARG A 502 -23.79 -5.99 12.18
N ILE A 503 -22.52 -5.82 11.86
CA ILE A 503 -22.06 -4.82 10.89
C ILE A 503 -22.64 -5.08 9.51
N ASP A 504 -22.67 -6.35 9.04
CA ASP A 504 -23.26 -6.71 7.75
C ASP A 504 -24.74 -6.30 7.68
N GLY A 505 -25.47 -6.45 8.78
CA GLY A 505 -26.85 -6.00 8.91
C GLY A 505 -27.03 -4.48 8.79
N MET A 506 -26.03 -3.68 9.20
CA MET A 506 -26.07 -2.21 9.20
C MET A 506 -25.58 -1.57 7.90
N ILE A 507 -24.60 -2.16 7.23
CA ILE A 507 -24.08 -1.64 5.96
C ILE A 507 -25.20 -1.55 4.93
N LEU A 508 -25.21 -0.46 4.14
CA LEU A 508 -26.18 -0.28 3.07
C LEU A 508 -26.25 -1.55 2.19
N PRO A 509 -27.45 -2.07 1.86
CA PRO A 509 -27.62 -3.38 1.21
C PRO A 509 -26.77 -3.57 -0.05
N ARG A 510 -26.58 -2.52 -0.84
CA ARG A 510 -25.75 -2.53 -2.05
C ARG A 510 -24.24 -2.66 -1.75
N MET A 511 -23.81 -2.18 -0.58
CA MET A 511 -22.39 -2.21 -0.16
C MET A 511 -22.00 -3.51 0.54
N ARG A 512 -22.96 -4.35 0.96
CA ARG A 512 -22.68 -5.64 1.60
C ARG A 512 -21.88 -6.59 0.70
N ARG A 513 -21.99 -6.45 -0.62
CA ARG A 513 -21.22 -7.24 -1.60
C ARG A 513 -19.91 -6.59 -2.01
N CYS A 514 -19.59 -5.41 -1.47
CA CYS A 514 -18.31 -4.75 -1.74
C CYS A 514 -17.16 -5.63 -1.24
N TRP A 515 -16.14 -5.82 -2.08
CA TRP A 515 -14.99 -6.65 -1.74
C TRP A 515 -14.26 -6.15 -0.47
N ARG A 516 -14.24 -4.84 -0.19
CA ARG A 516 -13.64 -4.25 1.01
C ARG A 516 -14.30 -4.76 2.29
N TRP A 517 -15.62 -4.93 2.26
CA TRP A 517 -16.35 -5.53 3.38
C TRP A 517 -16.24 -7.05 3.39
N ARG A 518 -16.52 -7.70 2.26
CA ARG A 518 -16.58 -9.15 2.19
C ARG A 518 -15.30 -9.83 2.65
N GLN A 519 -14.13 -9.28 2.33
CA GLN A 519 -12.86 -9.85 2.79
C GLN A 519 -12.72 -9.86 4.32
N LEU A 520 -13.18 -8.81 5.02
CA LEU A 520 -13.13 -8.73 6.49
C LEU A 520 -14.18 -9.63 7.12
N TYR A 521 -15.39 -9.65 6.57
CA TYR A 521 -16.46 -10.52 6.99
C TYR A 521 -16.06 -12.00 6.88
N LEU A 522 -15.56 -12.41 5.72
CA LEU A 522 -15.10 -13.77 5.48
C LEU A 522 -13.91 -14.13 6.36
N ARG A 523 -13.02 -13.18 6.61
CA ARG A 523 -11.94 -13.38 7.57
C ARG A 523 -12.45 -13.72 8.96
N ALA A 524 -13.42 -12.99 9.49
CA ALA A 524 -14.01 -13.26 10.79
C ALA A 524 -14.69 -14.64 10.81
N LYS A 525 -15.40 -15.03 9.74
CA LYS A 525 -16.03 -16.35 9.62
C LYS A 525 -15.03 -17.50 9.52
N ILE A 526 -13.91 -17.29 8.83
CA ILE A 526 -12.83 -18.28 8.77
C ILE A 526 -12.22 -18.47 10.17
N ASP A 527 -11.89 -17.39 10.87
CA ASP A 527 -11.33 -17.46 12.21
C ASP A 527 -12.27 -18.18 13.20
N GLU A 528 -13.55 -17.83 13.20
CA GLU A 528 -14.58 -18.52 14.01
C GLU A 528 -14.58 -20.02 13.75
N ALA A 529 -14.71 -20.43 12.48
CA ALA A 529 -14.78 -21.84 12.11
C ALA A 529 -13.51 -22.61 12.48
N VAL A 530 -12.34 -22.02 12.27
CA VAL A 530 -11.04 -22.65 12.54
C VAL A 530 -10.79 -22.80 14.03
N TYR A 531 -11.04 -21.76 14.82
CA TYR A 531 -10.77 -21.82 16.26
C TYR A 531 -11.79 -22.66 17.01
N SER A 532 -13.07 -22.66 16.61
CA SER A 532 -14.10 -23.51 17.21
C SER A 532 -13.84 -25.00 16.98
N ALA A 533 -13.44 -25.37 15.79
CA ALA A 533 -13.15 -26.76 15.45
C ALA A 533 -11.72 -27.20 15.77
N ARG A 534 -10.84 -26.27 16.07
CA ARG A 534 -9.37 -26.51 16.17
C ARG A 534 -8.79 -27.14 14.90
N ASP A 535 -9.45 -26.91 13.77
CA ASP A 535 -9.09 -27.45 12.46
C ASP A 535 -9.34 -26.42 11.35
N VAL A 536 -8.38 -26.28 10.47
CA VAL A 536 -8.42 -25.37 9.32
C VAL A 536 -9.22 -25.91 8.14
N ARG A 537 -9.56 -27.21 8.14
CA ARG A 537 -10.23 -27.92 7.04
C ARG A 537 -11.72 -28.19 7.31
N THR A 538 -12.35 -27.36 8.12
CA THR A 538 -13.80 -27.50 8.33
C THR A 538 -14.57 -27.10 7.08
N PRO A 539 -15.76 -27.71 6.82
CA PRO A 539 -16.60 -27.30 5.69
C PRO A 539 -16.92 -25.80 5.70
N ALA A 540 -17.17 -25.21 6.88
CA ALA A 540 -17.47 -23.79 7.01
C ALA A 540 -16.27 -22.91 6.64
N ALA A 541 -15.05 -23.24 7.11
CA ALA A 541 -13.82 -22.51 6.76
C ALA A 541 -13.52 -22.62 5.26
N LEU A 542 -13.66 -23.82 4.68
CA LEU A 542 -13.42 -24.04 3.24
C LEU A 542 -14.43 -23.30 2.36
N THR A 543 -15.72 -23.25 2.76
CA THR A 543 -16.74 -22.48 2.05
C THR A 543 -16.43 -20.98 2.07
N ALA A 544 -16.14 -20.42 3.25
CA ALA A 544 -15.79 -19.00 3.37
C ALA A 544 -14.49 -18.67 2.62
N TYR A 545 -13.53 -19.57 2.64
CA TYR A 545 -12.30 -19.41 1.87
C TYR A 545 -12.54 -19.47 0.36
N GLY A 546 -13.39 -20.37 -0.11
CA GLY A 546 -13.79 -20.44 -1.53
C GLY A 546 -14.43 -19.14 -2.01
N GLU A 547 -15.33 -18.53 -1.22
CA GLU A 547 -15.87 -17.20 -1.52
C GLU A 547 -14.79 -16.12 -1.53
N LEU A 548 -13.86 -16.15 -0.57
CA LEU A 548 -12.76 -15.20 -0.48
C LEU A 548 -11.85 -15.27 -1.71
N THR A 549 -11.53 -16.48 -2.20
CA THR A 549 -10.69 -16.63 -3.40
C THR A 549 -11.34 -16.04 -4.65
N ASN A 550 -12.66 -16.11 -4.77
CA ASN A 550 -13.39 -15.51 -5.89
C ASN A 550 -13.32 -13.98 -5.88
N LEU A 551 -13.24 -13.34 -4.72
CA LEU A 551 -13.06 -11.88 -4.63
C LEU A 551 -11.74 -11.39 -5.23
N TYR A 552 -10.73 -12.24 -5.25
CA TYR A 552 -9.38 -11.89 -5.71
C TYR A 552 -9.04 -12.48 -7.07
N HIS A 553 -9.99 -13.08 -7.75
CA HIS A 553 -9.72 -13.88 -8.95
C HIS A 553 -8.68 -14.99 -8.72
N ALA A 554 -8.63 -15.51 -7.49
CA ALA A 554 -7.64 -16.50 -7.09
C ALA A 554 -7.88 -17.88 -7.73
N GLU A 555 -9.06 -18.11 -8.30
CA GLU A 555 -9.36 -19.32 -9.06
C GLU A 555 -8.35 -19.54 -10.20
N LYS A 556 -7.92 -18.48 -10.90
CA LYS A 556 -6.89 -18.56 -11.94
C LYS A 556 -5.51 -18.89 -11.38
N GLN A 557 -5.25 -18.48 -10.17
CA GLN A 557 -4.03 -18.80 -9.45
C GLN A 557 -4.07 -20.23 -8.92
N VAL A 558 -5.22 -20.65 -8.42
CA VAL A 558 -5.46 -22.02 -7.93
C VAL A 558 -5.35 -23.04 -9.06
N GLU A 559 -5.94 -22.78 -10.22
CA GLU A 559 -5.80 -23.65 -11.41
C GLU A 559 -4.33 -23.88 -11.78
N ARG A 560 -3.50 -22.83 -11.77
CA ARG A 560 -2.06 -22.94 -12.04
C ARG A 560 -1.30 -23.70 -10.96
N LEU A 561 -1.74 -23.66 -9.72
CA LEU A 561 -1.15 -24.45 -8.62
C LEU A 561 -1.43 -25.94 -8.77
N TYR A 562 -2.62 -26.28 -9.26
CA TYR A 562 -3.01 -27.69 -9.43
C TYR A 562 -2.45 -28.35 -10.67
N ASP A 563 -2.05 -27.59 -11.69
CA ASP A 563 -1.43 -28.12 -12.90
C ASP A 563 0.08 -28.44 -12.73
N GLY A 564 0.62 -28.17 -11.54
CA GLY A 564 2.01 -28.45 -11.19
C GLY A 564 3.05 -27.56 -11.88
N THR A 565 2.63 -26.56 -12.65
CA THR A 565 3.53 -25.71 -13.44
C THR A 565 4.05 -24.51 -12.68
N TRP A 566 3.52 -24.21 -11.49
CA TRP A 566 3.91 -23.02 -10.74
C TRP A 566 4.09 -23.27 -9.24
N ARG A 567 5.23 -22.84 -8.71
CA ARG A 567 5.58 -22.91 -7.29
C ARG A 567 5.46 -21.55 -6.58
N GLY A 568 4.47 -20.74 -6.96
CA GLY A 568 4.29 -19.42 -6.39
C GLY A 568 3.73 -19.40 -4.96
N TYR A 569 3.66 -18.22 -4.40
CA TYR A 569 3.23 -17.96 -3.02
C TYR A 569 1.72 -18.11 -2.79
N THR A 570 0.93 -18.38 -3.80
CA THR A 570 -0.54 -18.46 -3.77
C THR A 570 -1.07 -19.85 -3.43
N CYS A 571 -0.45 -20.51 -2.47
CA CYS A 571 -1.01 -21.75 -1.98
C CYS A 571 -2.29 -21.52 -1.19
N PRO A 572 -3.28 -22.40 -1.29
CA PRO A 572 -4.39 -22.38 -0.36
C PRO A 572 -3.85 -22.33 1.07
N PRO A 573 -4.38 -21.48 1.95
CA PRO A 573 -3.86 -21.30 3.30
C PRO A 573 -3.93 -22.58 4.15
N PHE A 574 -4.65 -23.55 3.67
CA PHE A 574 -4.85 -24.85 4.31
C PHE A 574 -4.01 -25.98 3.70
N ALA A 575 -3.26 -25.73 2.66
CA ALA A 575 -2.32 -26.70 2.15
C ALA A 575 -1.14 -26.79 3.12
N ASP A 576 -0.94 -27.94 3.73
CA ASP A 576 0.28 -28.26 4.44
C ASP A 576 1.37 -28.38 3.38
N HIS A 577 2.29 -27.45 3.36
CA HIS A 577 3.54 -27.60 2.62
C HIS A 577 4.50 -28.37 3.49
N GLU A 578 4.69 -29.63 3.16
CA GLU A 578 5.85 -30.41 3.59
C GLU A 578 7.13 -29.91 2.92
#